data_cf0f5e82cb6facb08d64eb12ca0990a5
#
_entry.id   cf0f5e82cb6facb08d64eb12ca0990a5
#
_cell.length_a   1.000
_cell.length_b   1.000
_cell.length_c   1.000
_cell.angle_alpha   90.00
_cell.angle_beta   90.00
_cell.angle_gamma   90.00
#
_symmetry.space_group_name_H-M   'P 1'
#
loop_
_entity.id
_entity.type
_entity.pdbx_description
1 polymer ?
#
loop_
_entity_poly.entity_id
_entity_poly.type
_entity_poly.pdbx_seq_one_letter_code
_entity_poly.pdbx_strand_id
1 'polypeptide(L)'
;MRFRSSILLLAAICLASCTDKSYQGIESDMDTGEELPVHIIVGDADEIVESKGSGAMEDGDSKVWEGKTINVFAFRRDLSSDYSINSASGNDDCLIDASMDREGARGGKEAYVNGLDSYITWRDQEDVIYYRTDGHPYDFFAYYIDQDTADEDISRSKEDVRIMMDIDGHQDVMSSYATLTEEQLSRPGYTEFDKIELETYSFSSYSAKRNIHPVFYFKHHLTRIDFEMSAGSFESENIMIDSIVVQSKTKAIFTVAHKNPSNMGLDFSISRDYKGLALPEADGSKLRLDTWHPIMGEDGKPVRTKIGGCLLIAPDKKYQLSVHVKENKPDGSVLRYENRLSLSSPEGYFGEGNQYAVHLTVYGIAEIAINVELKKWQEGGNFTYDEEDQTHIIK
;
A
#
# COMPACT_ATOMS: atom_id res chain seq x y z
N MET A 1 27.66 77.91 38.06
CA MET A 1 28.94 77.32 37.59
C MET A 1 28.84 75.83 37.62
N ARG A 2 29.23 75.18 36.56
CA ARG A 2 29.26 73.73 36.22
C ARG A 2 28.06 73.20 35.50
N PHE A 3 28.20 73.22 34.16
CA PHE A 3 27.47 72.44 33.19
C PHE A 3 27.69 70.95 33.41
N ARG A 4 26.62 70.17 33.38
CA ARG A 4 26.70 68.73 33.19
C ARG A 4 25.94 68.38 31.91
N SER A 5 26.68 68.07 30.87
CA SER A 5 26.20 67.52 29.61
C SER A 5 25.70 66.09 29.87
N SER A 6 24.41 65.84 29.61
CA SER A 6 23.84 64.49 29.54
C SER A 6 23.88 64.06 28.08
N ILE A 7 24.68 63.06 27.80
CA ILE A 7 24.74 62.36 26.51
C ILE A 7 23.55 61.40 26.45
N LEU A 8 22.56 61.69 25.59
CA LEU A 8 21.52 60.74 25.23
C LEU A 8 22.13 59.74 24.24
N LEU A 9 22.24 58.48 24.67
CA LEU A 9 22.58 57.35 23.81
C LEU A 9 21.32 56.90 23.10
N LEU A 10 21.19 57.23 21.80
CA LEU A 10 20.12 56.72 20.93
C LEU A 10 20.52 55.29 20.52
N ALA A 11 19.90 54.28 21.17
CA ALA A 11 19.99 52.90 20.70
C ALA A 11 19.10 52.79 19.43
N ALA A 12 19.73 52.73 18.29
CA ALA A 12 19.09 52.35 17.05
C ALA A 12 18.86 50.83 17.10
N ILE A 13 17.60 50.44 17.34
CA ILE A 13 17.15 49.06 17.16
C ILE A 13 17.05 48.87 15.64
N CYS A 14 18.07 48.22 15.05
CA CYS A 14 17.94 47.68 13.71
C CYS A 14 16.94 46.52 13.81
N LEU A 15 15.69 46.76 13.48
CA LEU A 15 14.77 45.75 13.04
C LEU A 15 15.33 45.24 11.71
N ALA A 16 16.10 44.14 11.77
CA ALA A 16 16.38 43.34 10.61
C ALA A 16 15.04 42.74 10.17
N SER A 17 14.33 43.43 9.30
CA SER A 17 13.32 42.84 8.46
C SER A 17 14.03 41.81 7.63
N CYS A 18 13.86 40.54 7.99
CA CYS A 18 14.09 39.44 7.06
C CYS A 18 13.07 39.62 5.93
N THR A 19 13.33 40.49 5.01
CA THR A 19 12.69 40.46 3.72
C THR A 19 13.27 39.26 3.00
N ASP A 20 12.41 38.34 2.74
CA ASP A 20 12.62 37.14 1.95
C ASP A 20 13.25 37.51 0.58
N LYS A 21 14.57 37.59 0.55
CA LYS A 21 15.31 37.90 -0.68
C LYS A 21 15.50 36.66 -1.57
N SER A 22 15.14 35.47 -1.08
CA SER A 22 15.23 34.23 -1.84
C SER A 22 14.15 34.11 -2.91
N TYR A 23 13.02 34.76 -2.76
CA TYR A 23 11.90 34.66 -3.69
C TYR A 23 12.08 35.42 -5.01
N GLN A 24 12.82 36.51 -5.02
CA GLN A 24 12.97 37.37 -6.21
C GLN A 24 13.97 36.88 -7.25
N GLY A 25 14.87 35.97 -6.91
CA GLY A 25 15.83 35.38 -7.86
C GLY A 25 15.30 34.16 -8.61
N ILE A 26 14.31 33.50 -8.04
CA ILE A 26 13.75 32.24 -8.55
C ILE A 26 12.58 32.52 -9.52
N GLU A 27 11.80 33.59 -9.31
CA GLU A 27 10.72 33.99 -10.21
C GLU A 27 11.17 34.18 -11.67
N SER A 28 12.39 34.64 -11.89
CA SER A 28 12.91 34.85 -13.27
C SER A 28 13.27 33.54 -13.99
N ASP A 29 13.63 32.48 -13.25
CA ASP A 29 13.92 31.17 -13.82
C ASP A 29 12.67 30.26 -13.88
N MET A 30 11.61 30.59 -13.15
CA MET A 30 10.37 29.82 -13.09
C MET A 30 9.40 30.19 -14.19
N ASP A 31 9.29 31.46 -14.56
CA ASP A 31 8.36 31.92 -15.62
C ASP A 31 9.04 31.87 -16.98
N THR A 32 9.09 30.68 -17.58
CA THR A 32 9.57 30.53 -18.96
C THR A 32 8.46 30.56 -20.01
N GLY A 33 7.19 30.64 -19.57
CA GLY A 33 6.05 30.53 -20.48
C GLY A 33 5.94 29.18 -21.20
N GLU A 34 6.78 28.19 -20.84
CA GLU A 34 6.77 26.86 -21.42
C GLU A 34 5.88 25.93 -20.59
N GLU A 35 4.88 25.33 -21.24
CA GLU A 35 4.00 24.32 -20.65
C GLU A 35 4.79 23.00 -20.57
N LEU A 36 5.05 22.50 -19.35
CA LEU A 36 5.75 21.26 -19.12
C LEU A 36 4.76 20.15 -18.72
N PRO A 37 4.70 19.05 -19.45
CA PRO A 37 3.78 17.96 -19.15
C PRO A 37 4.14 17.29 -17.83
N VAL A 38 3.11 16.87 -17.10
CA VAL A 38 3.26 16.05 -15.90
C VAL A 38 3.49 14.60 -16.33
N HIS A 39 4.67 14.09 -16.04
CA HIS A 39 5.01 12.68 -16.18
C HIS A 39 5.09 12.04 -14.81
N ILE A 40 4.51 10.84 -14.66
CA ILE A 40 4.49 10.08 -13.41
C ILE A 40 4.98 8.68 -13.67
N ILE A 41 5.77 8.14 -12.77
CA ILE A 41 6.37 6.80 -12.85
C ILE A 41 5.81 5.94 -11.70
N VAL A 42 5.59 4.66 -11.97
CA VAL A 42 5.43 3.66 -10.91
C VAL A 42 6.73 2.89 -10.81
N GLY A 43 7.41 3.04 -9.68
CA GLY A 43 8.71 2.43 -9.41
C GLY A 43 8.58 1.11 -8.66
N ASP A 44 9.65 0.31 -8.71
CA ASP A 44 9.78 -0.89 -7.89
C ASP A 44 10.13 -0.49 -6.46
N ALA A 45 9.36 -0.99 -5.49
CA ALA A 45 9.56 -0.68 -4.07
C ALA A 45 10.83 -1.33 -3.48
N ASP A 46 11.47 -2.26 -4.18
CA ASP A 46 12.68 -2.94 -3.71
C ASP A 46 13.90 -2.00 -3.54
N GLU A 47 13.87 -0.78 -4.10
CA GLU A 47 14.93 0.22 -3.87
C GLU A 47 14.79 1.00 -2.55
N ILE A 48 13.65 0.93 -1.86
CA ILE A 48 13.48 1.57 -0.55
C ILE A 48 13.65 0.52 0.55
N VAL A 49 14.74 0.61 1.29
CA VAL A 49 15.26 -0.35 2.28
C VAL A 49 14.28 -0.74 3.42
N GLU A 50 13.07 -0.21 3.50
CA GLU A 50 12.14 -0.47 4.60
C GLU A 50 10.70 -0.86 4.19
N SER A 51 10.30 -0.86 2.94
CA SER A 51 8.99 -1.36 2.53
C SER A 51 9.11 -2.74 1.88
N LYS A 52 8.71 -3.76 2.59
CA LYS A 52 8.67 -5.14 2.09
C LYS A 52 7.35 -5.33 1.34
N GLY A 53 7.37 -5.18 0.05
CA GLY A 53 6.26 -5.49 -0.82
C GLY A 53 6.06 -4.43 -1.88
N SER A 54 6.27 -4.80 -3.12
CA SER A 54 6.00 -4.00 -4.28
C SER A 54 5.08 -4.76 -5.23
N GLY A 55 4.05 -4.10 -5.71
CA GLY A 55 3.20 -4.63 -6.76
C GLY A 55 1.87 -5.25 -6.27
N ALA A 56 0.88 -5.25 -7.16
CA ALA A 56 -0.42 -5.84 -6.93
C ALA A 56 -0.31 -7.36 -6.83
N MET A 57 -0.44 -7.89 -5.67
CA MET A 57 -0.65 -9.29 -5.32
C MET A 57 0.52 -10.27 -5.51
N GLU A 58 1.40 -10.09 -6.49
CA GLU A 58 2.54 -11.00 -6.71
C GLU A 58 3.77 -10.20 -7.10
N ASP A 59 4.82 -10.31 -6.30
CA ASP A 59 6.08 -9.61 -6.50
C ASP A 59 7.01 -10.35 -7.44
N GLY A 60 7.83 -9.59 -8.17
CA GLY A 60 8.92 -10.13 -8.99
C GLY A 60 8.68 -10.11 -10.48
N ASP A 61 7.46 -9.87 -10.95
CA ASP A 61 7.17 -9.68 -12.37
C ASP A 61 6.79 -8.22 -12.64
N SER A 62 7.65 -7.51 -13.40
CA SER A 62 7.37 -6.14 -13.89
C SER A 62 6.02 -6.02 -14.62
N LYS A 63 5.42 -7.14 -15.03
CA LYS A 63 4.14 -7.21 -15.71
C LYS A 63 2.93 -7.18 -14.77
N VAL A 64 3.12 -7.34 -13.46
CA VAL A 64 2.00 -7.35 -12.50
C VAL A 64 1.21 -6.04 -12.55
N TRP A 65 1.90 -4.93 -12.77
CA TRP A 65 1.28 -3.62 -12.92
C TRP A 65 0.74 -3.33 -14.33
N GLU A 66 1.15 -4.10 -15.35
CA GLU A 66 0.75 -3.85 -16.74
C GLU A 66 -0.77 -3.92 -16.89
N GLY A 67 -1.36 -2.81 -17.32
CA GLY A 67 -2.82 -2.69 -17.51
C GLY A 67 -3.63 -2.49 -16.23
N LYS A 68 -2.99 -2.41 -15.05
CA LYS A 68 -3.68 -2.04 -13.81
C LYS A 68 -4.03 -0.55 -13.80
N THR A 69 -5.18 -0.22 -13.22
CA THR A 69 -5.65 1.16 -13.08
C THR A 69 -5.37 1.65 -11.67
N ILE A 70 -4.74 2.80 -11.58
CA ILE A 70 -4.53 3.53 -10.33
C ILE A 70 -5.30 4.86 -10.37
N ASN A 71 -5.57 5.41 -9.19
CA ASN A 71 -6.20 6.73 -9.03
C ASN A 71 -5.17 7.71 -8.50
N VAL A 72 -5.04 8.86 -9.14
CA VAL A 72 -3.99 9.84 -8.88
C VAL A 72 -4.60 11.17 -8.46
N PHE A 73 -4.02 11.78 -7.45
CA PHE A 73 -4.26 13.18 -7.05
C PHE A 73 -2.95 13.96 -7.11
N ALA A 74 -3.06 15.25 -7.43
CA ALA A 74 -1.98 16.19 -7.19
C ALA A 74 -2.55 17.50 -6.66
N PHE A 75 -2.19 17.85 -5.44
CA PHE A 75 -2.62 19.06 -4.77
C PHE A 75 -1.45 20.02 -4.61
N ARG A 76 -1.71 21.31 -4.81
CA ARG A 76 -0.72 22.35 -4.60
C ARG A 76 -0.24 22.31 -3.15
N ARG A 77 1.06 22.20 -2.97
CA ARG A 77 1.68 22.36 -1.67
C ARG A 77 1.96 23.85 -1.44
N ASP A 78 1.27 24.45 -0.47
CA ASP A 78 1.57 25.80 -0.07
C ASP A 78 2.78 25.81 0.87
N LEU A 79 3.70 26.72 0.64
CA LEU A 79 4.82 27.00 1.53
C LEU A 79 4.35 27.77 2.78
N SER A 80 3.09 28.24 2.79
CA SER A 80 2.40 28.82 3.93
C SER A 80 1.46 27.80 4.61
N SER A 81 1.04 28.05 5.84
CA SER A 81 0.25 27.11 6.65
C SER A 81 -1.22 26.90 6.20
N ASP A 82 -1.70 27.58 5.15
CA ASP A 82 -3.11 27.58 4.75
C ASP A 82 -3.47 26.61 3.62
N TYR A 83 -2.58 25.70 3.30
CA TYR A 83 -2.78 24.67 2.31
C TYR A 83 -4.03 23.82 2.57
N SER A 84 -4.80 23.55 1.53
CA SER A 84 -6.00 22.72 1.58
C SER A 84 -6.01 21.70 0.45
N ILE A 85 -6.15 20.42 0.78
CA ILE A 85 -6.35 19.35 -0.22
C ILE A 85 -7.82 19.13 -0.57
N ASN A 86 -8.69 19.99 -0.07
CA ASN A 86 -10.10 20.02 -0.44
C ASN A 86 -10.32 20.95 -1.62
N SER A 87 -9.96 20.50 -2.82
CA SER A 87 -10.38 21.23 -4.00
C SER A 87 -11.70 20.67 -4.52
N ALA A 88 -12.74 21.47 -4.39
CA ALA A 88 -13.83 21.36 -5.33
C ALA A 88 -13.31 21.78 -6.72
N SER A 89 -13.84 21.18 -7.79
CA SER A 89 -13.56 21.56 -9.17
C SER A 89 -13.49 23.08 -9.36
N GLY A 90 -12.42 23.55 -9.96
CA GLY A 90 -12.18 24.98 -10.22
C GLY A 90 -11.33 25.70 -9.19
N ASN A 91 -10.77 25.01 -8.21
CA ASN A 91 -9.81 25.60 -7.29
C ASN A 91 -8.39 25.51 -7.87
N ASP A 92 -7.65 26.59 -7.78
CA ASP A 92 -6.25 26.69 -8.25
C ASP A 92 -5.29 25.74 -7.51
N ASP A 93 -5.74 25.12 -6.41
CA ASP A 93 -4.93 24.24 -5.56
C ASP A 93 -4.89 22.77 -6.02
N CYS A 94 -5.64 22.42 -7.07
CA CYS A 94 -5.68 21.07 -7.61
C CYS A 94 -5.10 21.00 -9.02
N LEU A 95 -4.08 20.17 -9.21
CA LEU A 95 -3.48 19.91 -10.51
C LEU A 95 -4.08 18.65 -11.16
N ILE A 96 -4.35 17.60 -10.36
CA ILE A 96 -4.88 16.32 -10.82
C ILE A 96 -5.98 15.86 -9.89
N ASP A 97 -7.14 15.55 -10.45
CA ASP A 97 -8.32 15.05 -9.74
C ASP A 97 -9.34 14.45 -10.72
N ALA A 98 -10.19 13.53 -10.27
CA ALA A 98 -11.27 12.94 -11.05
C ALA A 98 -12.33 13.96 -11.53
N SER A 99 -12.46 15.10 -10.86
CA SER A 99 -13.34 16.20 -11.31
C SER A 99 -12.93 16.77 -12.67
N MET A 100 -11.71 16.51 -13.13
CA MET A 100 -11.26 16.87 -14.49
C MET A 100 -11.96 16.02 -15.56
N ASP A 101 -12.34 14.79 -15.23
CA ASP A 101 -13.01 13.87 -16.16
C ASP A 101 -14.53 13.96 -16.06
N ARG A 102 -15.06 14.18 -14.84
CA ARG A 102 -16.50 14.22 -14.57
C ARG A 102 -16.82 15.14 -13.41
N GLU A 103 -17.72 16.09 -13.66
CA GLU A 103 -18.20 17.00 -12.60
C GLU A 103 -18.77 16.21 -11.40
N GLY A 104 -18.32 16.56 -10.21
CA GLY A 104 -18.75 15.93 -8.96
C GLY A 104 -18.04 14.64 -8.60
N ALA A 105 -17.13 14.15 -9.43
CA ALA A 105 -16.30 13.01 -9.08
C ALA A 105 -15.36 13.35 -7.90
N ARG A 106 -15.15 12.39 -7.00
CA ARG A 106 -14.42 12.58 -5.74
C ARG A 106 -13.15 11.76 -5.62
N GLY A 107 -13.00 10.72 -6.43
CA GLY A 107 -11.80 9.89 -6.52
C GLY A 107 -10.64 10.61 -7.21
N GLY A 108 -9.51 9.95 -7.34
CA GLY A 108 -8.39 10.41 -8.15
C GLY A 108 -8.69 10.28 -9.64
N LYS A 109 -7.90 10.97 -10.47
CA LYS A 109 -7.93 10.76 -11.92
C LYS A 109 -7.35 9.37 -12.24
N GLU A 110 -8.08 8.61 -13.06
CA GLU A 110 -7.67 7.25 -13.41
C GLU A 110 -6.53 7.23 -14.42
N ALA A 111 -5.56 6.36 -14.16
CA ALA A 111 -4.43 6.12 -15.04
C ALA A 111 -4.08 4.64 -15.14
N TYR A 112 -3.66 4.19 -16.33
CA TYR A 112 -3.10 2.86 -16.54
C TYR A 112 -1.61 2.85 -16.20
N VAL A 113 -1.18 1.79 -15.52
CA VAL A 113 0.24 1.52 -15.29
C VAL A 113 0.75 0.67 -16.46
N ASN A 114 1.79 1.15 -17.15
CA ASN A 114 2.36 0.49 -18.32
C ASN A 114 3.48 -0.50 -17.98
N GLY A 115 3.77 -0.67 -16.70
CA GLY A 115 4.85 -1.48 -16.14
C GLY A 115 5.65 -0.66 -15.14
N LEU A 116 6.56 -1.32 -14.41
CA LEU A 116 7.48 -0.65 -13.48
C LEU A 116 8.47 0.24 -14.27
N ASP A 117 8.93 1.32 -13.65
CA ASP A 117 9.85 2.32 -14.20
C ASP A 117 9.39 2.95 -15.52
N SER A 118 8.08 2.83 -15.81
CA SER A 118 7.44 3.39 -16.99
C SER A 118 6.47 4.51 -16.62
N TYR A 119 6.29 5.46 -17.55
CA TYR A 119 5.27 6.48 -17.37
C TYR A 119 3.86 5.87 -17.39
N ILE A 120 2.99 6.34 -16.49
CA ILE A 120 1.56 6.04 -16.55
C ILE A 120 0.94 6.68 -17.80
N THR A 121 -0.23 6.14 -18.21
CA THR A 121 -1.06 6.71 -19.25
C THR A 121 -2.44 7.02 -18.69
N TRP A 122 -2.92 8.25 -18.83
CA TRP A 122 -4.28 8.59 -18.38
C TRP A 122 -5.33 7.71 -19.08
N ARG A 123 -6.43 7.43 -18.38
CA ARG A 123 -7.51 6.61 -18.94
C ARG A 123 -8.05 7.22 -20.25
N ASP A 124 -8.21 8.53 -20.29
CA ASP A 124 -8.36 9.26 -21.55
C ASP A 124 -6.97 9.58 -22.10
N GLN A 125 -6.59 8.83 -23.14
CA GLN A 125 -5.24 8.89 -23.72
C GLN A 125 -4.92 10.22 -24.42
N GLU A 126 -5.94 11.03 -24.70
CA GLU A 126 -5.77 12.36 -25.28
C GLU A 126 -5.44 13.42 -24.21
N ASP A 127 -5.62 13.09 -22.94
CA ASP A 127 -5.34 14.03 -21.85
C ASP A 127 -3.84 14.25 -21.67
N VAL A 128 -3.46 15.51 -21.70
CA VAL A 128 -2.12 15.98 -21.30
C VAL A 128 -2.29 17.01 -20.22
N ILE A 129 -1.76 16.71 -19.03
CA ILE A 129 -1.78 17.61 -17.89
C ILE A 129 -0.43 18.33 -17.84
N TYR A 130 -0.46 19.64 -17.66
CA TYR A 130 0.72 20.47 -17.60
C TYR A 130 0.89 21.09 -16.22
N TYR A 131 2.14 21.19 -15.76
CA TYR A 131 2.45 22.00 -14.60
C TYR A 131 2.10 23.46 -14.86
N ARG A 132 1.66 24.17 -13.83
CA ARG A 132 1.50 25.62 -13.91
C ARG A 132 2.86 26.30 -14.04
N THR A 133 2.90 27.37 -14.78
CA THR A 133 4.13 28.14 -15.02
C THR A 133 4.62 28.93 -13.81
N ASP A 134 3.77 29.06 -12.77
CA ASP A 134 4.07 29.80 -11.53
C ASP A 134 5.07 29.09 -10.59
N GLY A 135 5.52 27.87 -10.95
CA GLY A 135 6.54 27.13 -10.22
C GLY A 135 6.10 26.55 -8.87
N HIS A 136 4.82 26.62 -8.53
CA HIS A 136 4.33 26.03 -7.28
C HIS A 136 4.56 24.51 -7.24
N PRO A 137 5.01 23.97 -6.09
CA PRO A 137 5.17 22.54 -5.88
C PRO A 137 3.83 21.87 -5.64
N TYR A 138 3.78 20.57 -5.96
CA TYR A 138 2.60 19.75 -5.75
C TYR A 138 2.95 18.49 -4.96
N ASP A 139 2.01 18.07 -4.12
CA ASP A 139 2.03 16.77 -3.47
C ASP A 139 1.22 15.79 -4.30
N PHE A 140 1.86 14.70 -4.70
CA PHE A 140 1.27 13.66 -5.53
C PHE A 140 0.93 12.45 -4.69
N PHE A 141 -0.31 11.98 -4.80
CA PHE A 141 -0.83 10.81 -4.12
C PHE A 141 -1.41 9.85 -5.14
N ALA A 142 -1.29 8.57 -4.88
CA ALA A 142 -1.94 7.53 -5.67
C ALA A 142 -2.48 6.42 -4.77
N TYR A 143 -3.55 5.76 -5.24
CA TYR A 143 -4.04 4.55 -4.59
C TYR A 143 -4.51 3.52 -5.61
N TYR A 144 -4.49 2.28 -5.17
CA TYR A 144 -4.99 1.12 -5.89
C TYR A 144 -5.94 0.34 -5.00
N ILE A 145 -7.07 -0.06 -5.54
CA ILE A 145 -8.06 -0.92 -4.91
C ILE A 145 -8.59 -1.84 -6.01
N ASP A 146 -8.66 -3.15 -5.74
CA ASP A 146 -9.17 -4.16 -6.66
C ASP A 146 -10.71 -4.17 -6.81
N GLN A 147 -11.37 -3.04 -6.54
CA GLN A 147 -12.82 -2.91 -6.67
C GLN A 147 -13.21 -1.49 -7.04
N ASP A 148 -14.37 -1.35 -7.68
CA ASP A 148 -14.95 -0.04 -7.96
C ASP A 148 -15.33 0.68 -6.65
N THR A 149 -15.05 1.97 -6.60
CA THR A 149 -15.38 2.84 -5.47
C THR A 149 -16.43 3.87 -5.90
N ALA A 150 -17.55 3.91 -5.19
CA ALA A 150 -18.59 4.90 -5.48
C ALA A 150 -18.21 6.29 -4.89
N ASP A 151 -18.59 7.37 -5.58
CA ASP A 151 -18.33 8.74 -5.10
C ASP A 151 -18.94 9.02 -3.71
N GLU A 152 -20.04 8.35 -3.37
CA GLU A 152 -20.71 8.47 -2.07
C GLU A 152 -19.89 7.89 -0.90
N ASP A 153 -19.01 6.94 -1.19
CA ASP A 153 -18.11 6.36 -0.19
C ASP A 153 -16.86 7.22 0.02
N ILE A 154 -16.66 8.25 -0.82
CA ILE A 154 -15.50 9.14 -0.75
C ILE A 154 -15.88 10.43 -0.03
N SER A 155 -15.21 10.70 1.07
CA SER A 155 -15.29 11.95 1.80
C SER A 155 -14.02 12.79 1.61
N ARG A 156 -14.19 14.11 1.58
CA ARG A 156 -13.09 15.08 1.46
C ARG A 156 -13.17 16.12 2.55
N SER A 157 -12.04 16.46 3.11
CA SER A 157 -11.88 17.56 4.05
C SER A 157 -10.75 18.49 3.60
N LYS A 158 -10.45 19.54 4.37
CA LYS A 158 -9.26 20.38 4.14
C LYS A 158 -7.95 19.64 4.36
N GLU A 159 -7.99 18.50 5.05
CA GLU A 159 -6.80 17.76 5.50
C GLU A 159 -6.60 16.48 4.70
N ASP A 160 -7.69 15.87 4.19
CA ASP A 160 -7.64 14.49 3.69
C ASP A 160 -8.71 14.16 2.65
N VAL A 161 -8.45 13.07 1.94
CA VAL A 161 -9.42 12.31 1.13
C VAL A 161 -9.51 10.91 1.70
N ARG A 162 -10.72 10.47 2.04
CA ARG A 162 -10.99 9.18 2.69
C ARG A 162 -12.05 8.40 1.94
N ILE A 163 -11.87 7.08 1.91
CA ILE A 163 -12.79 6.12 1.31
C ILE A 163 -13.29 5.18 2.40
N MET A 164 -14.62 5.02 2.48
CA MET A 164 -15.23 3.96 3.33
C MET A 164 -15.15 2.64 2.58
N MET A 165 -14.61 1.60 3.24
CA MET A 165 -14.38 0.32 2.60
C MET A 165 -14.93 -0.85 3.40
N ASP A 166 -15.41 -1.85 2.69
CA ASP A 166 -15.64 -3.20 3.21
C ASP A 166 -14.52 -4.13 2.68
N ILE A 167 -13.80 -4.76 3.59
CA ILE A 167 -12.73 -5.73 3.27
C ILE A 167 -13.36 -7.11 3.22
N ASP A 168 -13.24 -7.77 2.07
CA ASP A 168 -13.80 -9.09 1.79
C ASP A 168 -12.79 -10.24 1.85
N GLY A 169 -11.50 -9.91 1.97
CA GLY A 169 -10.40 -10.87 2.05
C GLY A 169 -9.70 -11.13 0.72
N HIS A 170 -10.16 -10.55 -0.40
CA HIS A 170 -9.63 -10.82 -1.75
C HIS A 170 -9.06 -9.60 -2.43
N GLN A 171 -9.52 -8.39 -2.08
CA GLN A 171 -9.02 -7.16 -2.66
C GLN A 171 -7.69 -6.74 -2.05
N ASP A 172 -6.77 -6.31 -2.88
CA ASP A 172 -5.59 -5.61 -2.43
C ASP A 172 -5.84 -4.10 -2.32
N VAL A 173 -5.24 -3.48 -1.32
CA VAL A 173 -5.40 -2.05 -1.01
C VAL A 173 -4.03 -1.44 -0.82
N MET A 174 -3.67 -0.54 -1.72
CA MET A 174 -2.36 0.09 -1.70
C MET A 174 -2.46 1.60 -1.88
N SER A 175 -1.49 2.32 -1.32
CA SER A 175 -1.31 3.74 -1.60
C SER A 175 0.16 4.11 -1.74
N SER A 176 0.38 5.26 -2.38
CA SER A 176 1.69 5.86 -2.51
C SER A 176 1.59 7.38 -2.37
N TYR A 177 2.63 7.97 -1.83
CA TYR A 177 2.91 9.40 -1.82
C TYR A 177 4.29 9.62 -2.45
N ALA A 178 4.36 10.45 -3.49
CA ALA A 178 5.62 10.69 -4.19
C ALA A 178 6.54 11.56 -3.33
N THR A 179 7.77 11.08 -3.17
CA THR A 179 8.88 11.83 -2.56
C THR A 179 10.04 11.88 -3.54
N LEU A 180 10.92 12.87 -3.40
CA LEU A 180 12.17 12.88 -4.16
C LEU A 180 13.03 11.69 -3.73
N THR A 181 13.55 10.96 -4.71
CA THR A 181 14.46 9.83 -4.45
C THR A 181 15.89 10.32 -4.21
N GLU A 182 16.70 9.50 -3.53
CA GLU A 182 18.12 9.80 -3.37
C GLU A 182 18.84 9.96 -4.72
N GLU A 183 18.47 9.17 -5.72
CA GLU A 183 19.01 9.28 -7.07
C GLU A 183 18.69 10.65 -7.69
N GLN A 184 17.46 11.15 -7.52
CA GLN A 184 17.05 12.46 -7.99
C GLN A 184 17.81 13.61 -7.31
N LEU A 185 18.10 13.45 -6.00
CA LEU A 185 18.83 14.44 -5.20
C LEU A 185 20.34 14.36 -5.36
N SER A 186 20.93 13.21 -5.74
CA SER A 186 22.37 12.97 -5.83
C SER A 186 22.94 13.07 -7.24
N ARG A 187 22.22 13.70 -8.17
CA ARG A 187 22.68 13.84 -9.56
C ARG A 187 24.03 14.57 -9.63
N PRO A 188 24.94 14.14 -10.53
CA PRO A 188 26.24 14.78 -10.70
C PRO A 188 26.11 16.28 -10.98
N GLY A 189 26.80 17.09 -10.21
CA GLY A 189 26.82 18.55 -10.34
C GLY A 189 25.83 19.27 -9.42
N TYR A 190 24.97 18.58 -8.71
CA TYR A 190 24.08 19.22 -7.71
C TYR A 190 24.86 19.58 -6.45
N THR A 191 24.66 20.82 -5.99
CA THR A 191 25.12 21.32 -4.71
C THR A 191 24.06 21.09 -3.62
N GLU A 192 24.41 21.31 -2.35
CA GLU A 192 23.42 21.29 -1.27
C GLU A 192 22.32 22.36 -1.46
N PHE A 193 22.63 23.46 -2.10
CA PHE A 193 21.64 24.49 -2.44
C PHE A 193 20.64 23.98 -3.48
N ASP A 194 21.11 23.28 -4.52
CA ASP A 194 20.24 22.69 -5.55
C ASP A 194 19.31 21.66 -4.95
N LYS A 195 19.76 20.86 -3.98
CA LYS A 195 18.92 19.88 -3.26
C LYS A 195 17.82 20.57 -2.46
N ILE A 196 18.15 21.60 -1.70
CA ILE A 196 17.17 22.37 -0.92
C ILE A 196 16.12 23.01 -1.84
N GLU A 197 16.54 23.53 -2.99
CA GLU A 197 15.60 24.08 -3.98
C GLU A 197 14.69 23.01 -4.57
N LEU A 198 15.25 21.84 -4.90
CA LEU A 198 14.47 20.70 -5.38
C LEU A 198 13.46 20.19 -4.36
N GLU A 199 13.84 20.12 -3.09
CA GLU A 199 12.92 19.76 -1.99
C GLU A 199 11.80 20.79 -1.84
N THR A 200 12.15 22.08 -1.93
CA THR A 200 11.21 23.18 -1.81
C THR A 200 10.20 23.21 -2.95
N TYR A 201 10.69 23.04 -4.20
CA TYR A 201 9.90 23.11 -5.42
C TYR A 201 9.72 21.75 -6.10
N SER A 202 9.70 20.67 -5.33
CA SER A 202 9.52 19.33 -5.87
C SER A 202 8.19 19.20 -6.62
N PHE A 203 8.27 18.45 -7.73
CA PHE A 203 7.12 18.18 -8.58
C PHE A 203 6.36 19.42 -9.05
N SER A 204 7.10 20.35 -9.61
CA SER A 204 6.63 21.60 -10.21
C SER A 204 7.22 21.76 -11.61
N SER A 205 6.92 22.86 -12.30
CA SER A 205 7.61 23.22 -13.54
C SER A 205 9.13 23.35 -13.35
N TYR A 206 9.59 23.76 -12.15
CA TYR A 206 11.02 23.86 -11.81
C TYR A 206 11.72 22.50 -11.82
N SER A 207 11.14 21.49 -11.17
CA SER A 207 11.71 20.15 -11.13
C SER A 207 11.56 19.40 -12.47
N ALA A 208 10.44 19.61 -13.19
CA ALA A 208 10.20 19.01 -14.50
C ALA A 208 11.24 19.45 -15.55
N LYS A 209 11.66 20.72 -15.55
CA LYS A 209 12.77 21.20 -16.39
C LYS A 209 14.08 20.46 -16.16
N ARG A 210 14.26 19.90 -14.99
CA ARG A 210 15.42 19.10 -14.59
C ARG A 210 15.22 17.61 -14.81
N ASN A 211 14.13 17.23 -15.49
CA ASN A 211 13.73 15.84 -15.73
C ASN A 211 13.57 15.07 -14.41
N ILE A 212 12.97 15.73 -13.40
CA ILE A 212 12.61 15.13 -12.11
C ILE A 212 11.09 15.01 -12.07
N HIS A 213 10.63 13.77 -11.97
CA HIS A 213 9.22 13.40 -12.03
C HIS A 213 8.78 12.69 -10.76
N PRO A 214 7.49 12.78 -10.36
CA PRO A 214 6.95 11.96 -9.29
C PRO A 214 7.13 10.48 -9.58
N VAL A 215 7.58 9.72 -8.57
CA VAL A 215 7.68 8.26 -8.60
C VAL A 215 6.81 7.71 -7.50
N PHE A 216 5.89 6.82 -7.83
CA PHE A 216 5.05 6.14 -6.87
C PHE A 216 5.64 4.77 -6.51
N TYR A 217 5.96 4.59 -5.25
CA TYR A 217 6.28 3.32 -4.63
C TYR A 217 5.08 2.90 -3.78
N PHE A 218 4.34 1.92 -4.24
CA PHE A 218 3.11 1.50 -3.58
C PHE A 218 3.39 0.65 -2.34
N LYS A 219 2.62 0.89 -1.28
CA LYS A 219 2.66 0.15 -0.04
C LYS A 219 1.32 -0.58 0.17
N HIS A 220 1.38 -1.89 0.43
CA HIS A 220 0.22 -2.69 0.84
C HIS A 220 -0.23 -2.33 2.25
N HIS A 221 -1.54 -2.23 2.45
CA HIS A 221 -2.15 -1.89 3.76
C HIS A 221 -2.82 -3.06 4.45
N LEU A 222 -2.88 -4.22 3.80
CA LEU A 222 -3.41 -5.45 4.37
C LEU A 222 -2.29 -6.42 4.73
N THR A 223 -2.63 -7.40 5.56
CA THR A 223 -1.78 -8.56 5.84
C THR A 223 -2.16 -9.68 4.88
N ARG A 224 -1.18 -10.28 4.20
CA ARG A 224 -1.38 -11.45 3.35
C ARG A 224 -1.17 -12.73 4.14
N ILE A 225 -2.10 -13.68 4.03
CA ILE A 225 -2.00 -15.01 4.63
C ILE A 225 -2.19 -16.07 3.56
N ASP A 226 -1.16 -16.87 3.34
CA ASP A 226 -1.18 -18.09 2.52
C ASP A 226 -1.31 -19.30 3.41
N PHE A 227 -1.98 -20.33 2.91
CA PHE A 227 -2.16 -21.60 3.63
C PHE A 227 -1.48 -22.74 2.90
N GLU A 228 -0.82 -23.58 3.68
CA GLU A 228 -0.18 -24.80 3.24
C GLU A 228 -0.58 -25.94 4.16
N MET A 229 -0.50 -27.18 3.66
CA MET A 229 -0.75 -28.36 4.47
C MET A 229 0.25 -29.47 4.23
N SER A 230 0.38 -30.34 5.20
CA SER A 230 1.05 -31.62 5.07
C SER A 230 0.35 -32.70 5.89
N ALA A 231 0.59 -33.96 5.54
CA ALA A 231 0.15 -35.11 6.32
C ALA A 231 0.96 -35.23 7.61
N GLY A 232 0.30 -35.42 8.76
CA GLY A 232 0.94 -35.79 10.03
C GLY A 232 1.05 -37.29 10.21
N SER A 233 0.23 -38.06 9.47
CA SER A 233 0.22 -39.51 9.45
C SER A 233 -0.33 -40.02 8.12
N PHE A 234 -0.11 -41.31 7.78
CA PHE A 234 -0.70 -41.95 6.59
C PHE A 234 -2.24 -41.93 6.60
N GLU A 235 -2.85 -42.01 7.78
CA GLU A 235 -4.31 -42.01 7.91
C GLU A 235 -4.93 -40.65 7.56
N SER A 236 -4.16 -39.57 7.64
CA SER A 236 -4.62 -38.21 7.35
C SER A 236 -4.87 -37.94 5.86
N GLU A 237 -4.39 -38.76 4.94
CA GLU A 237 -4.65 -38.64 3.49
C GLU A 237 -6.14 -38.80 3.13
N ASN A 238 -6.93 -39.46 4.01
CA ASN A 238 -8.39 -39.56 3.83
C ASN A 238 -9.18 -38.34 4.30
N ILE A 239 -8.47 -37.34 4.86
CA ILE A 239 -9.09 -36.12 5.39
C ILE A 239 -9.01 -35.03 4.34
N MET A 240 -10.13 -34.43 4.03
CA MET A 240 -10.24 -33.34 3.06
C MET A 240 -10.55 -32.04 3.79
N ILE A 241 -9.95 -30.96 3.33
CA ILE A 241 -10.22 -29.58 3.80
C ILE A 241 -11.34 -29.02 2.93
N ASP A 242 -12.49 -28.77 3.54
CA ASP A 242 -13.68 -28.21 2.86
C ASP A 242 -13.67 -26.67 2.87
N SER A 243 -13.17 -26.03 3.93
CA SER A 243 -12.99 -24.59 3.99
C SER A 243 -12.05 -24.17 5.12
N ILE A 244 -11.42 -23.03 4.91
CA ILE A 244 -10.59 -22.32 5.89
C ILE A 244 -11.21 -20.93 6.04
N VAL A 245 -11.53 -20.53 7.29
CA VAL A 245 -12.16 -19.24 7.59
C VAL A 245 -11.37 -18.53 8.68
N VAL A 246 -10.94 -17.30 8.39
CA VAL A 246 -10.22 -16.43 9.33
C VAL A 246 -11.15 -15.33 9.82
N GLN A 247 -11.23 -15.11 11.13
CA GLN A 247 -11.98 -14.00 11.70
C GLN A 247 -11.15 -12.72 11.63
N SER A 248 -11.63 -11.71 10.91
CA SER A 248 -10.96 -10.44 10.71
C SER A 248 -11.93 -9.26 10.81
N LYS A 249 -11.39 -8.07 11.02
CA LYS A 249 -12.09 -6.80 10.84
C LYS A 249 -12.33 -6.58 9.35
N THR A 250 -13.54 -6.10 9.00
CA THR A 250 -13.94 -5.96 7.60
C THR A 250 -14.35 -4.56 7.21
N LYS A 251 -14.46 -3.62 8.16
CA LYS A 251 -14.78 -2.22 7.85
C LYS A 251 -13.60 -1.32 8.14
N ALA A 252 -13.23 -0.49 7.17
CA ALA A 252 -12.11 0.41 7.27
C ALA A 252 -12.41 1.79 6.68
N ILE A 253 -11.67 2.78 7.13
CA ILE A 253 -11.50 4.06 6.45
C ILE A 253 -10.13 4.05 5.79
N PHE A 254 -10.09 4.18 4.49
CA PHE A 254 -8.86 4.30 3.72
C PHE A 254 -8.55 5.77 3.46
N THR A 255 -7.52 6.30 4.10
CA THR A 255 -7.03 7.66 3.84
C THR A 255 -6.05 7.60 2.67
N VAL A 256 -6.50 8.04 1.50
CA VAL A 256 -5.75 7.96 0.23
C VAL A 256 -4.89 9.18 -0.06
N ALA A 257 -5.21 10.31 0.54
CA ALA A 257 -4.40 11.53 0.51
C ALA A 257 -4.56 12.27 1.84
N HIS A 258 -3.48 12.82 2.37
CA HIS A 258 -3.49 13.58 3.62
C HIS A 258 -2.35 14.60 3.62
N LYS A 259 -2.57 15.82 4.16
CA LYS A 259 -1.54 16.86 4.32
C LYS A 259 -0.28 16.35 5.03
N ASN A 260 -0.45 15.46 6.01
CA ASN A 260 0.65 14.70 6.58
C ASN A 260 0.59 13.26 6.03
N PRO A 261 1.47 12.89 5.09
CA PRO A 261 1.42 11.57 4.46
C PRO A 261 1.54 10.39 5.43
N SER A 262 2.09 10.61 6.64
CA SER A 262 2.14 9.58 7.69
C SER A 262 0.76 9.13 8.19
N ASN A 263 -0.31 9.89 7.88
CA ASN A 263 -1.69 9.55 8.24
C ASN A 263 -2.44 8.81 7.11
N MET A 264 -1.77 8.49 6.01
CA MET A 264 -2.33 7.66 4.95
C MET A 264 -2.41 6.20 5.38
N GLY A 265 -3.33 5.45 4.78
CA GLY A 265 -3.49 4.03 5.04
C GLY A 265 -4.86 3.66 5.58
N LEU A 266 -5.01 2.41 6.01
CA LEU A 266 -6.27 1.85 6.50
C LEU A 266 -6.42 2.03 8.02
N ASP A 267 -7.56 2.57 8.44
CA ASP A 267 -8.00 2.62 9.84
C ASP A 267 -9.18 1.68 10.07
N PHE A 268 -8.95 0.64 10.85
CA PHE A 268 -9.95 -0.36 11.25
C PHE A 268 -10.65 -0.04 12.57
N SER A 269 -10.49 1.15 13.13
CA SER A 269 -11.09 1.54 14.43
C SER A 269 -12.62 1.56 14.40
N ILE A 270 -13.21 1.77 13.21
CA ILE A 270 -14.67 1.74 13.00
C ILE A 270 -15.26 0.32 12.98
N SER A 271 -14.43 -0.70 12.76
CA SER A 271 -14.89 -2.10 12.74
C SER A 271 -15.06 -2.59 14.18
N ARG A 272 -16.31 -2.79 14.60
CA ARG A 272 -16.62 -3.25 15.97
C ARG A 272 -16.55 -4.76 16.09
N ASP A 273 -16.92 -5.47 15.01
CA ASP A 273 -17.10 -6.90 14.99
C ASP A 273 -16.10 -7.55 14.03
N TYR A 274 -15.69 -8.77 14.36
CA TYR A 274 -14.94 -9.65 13.48
C TYR A 274 -15.91 -10.46 12.63
N LYS A 275 -15.59 -10.65 11.35
CA LYS A 275 -16.33 -11.49 10.42
C LYS A 275 -15.43 -12.59 9.87
N GLY A 276 -16.01 -13.74 9.55
CA GLY A 276 -15.31 -14.83 8.90
C GLY A 276 -15.05 -14.51 7.43
N LEU A 277 -13.80 -14.48 7.04
CA LEU A 277 -13.33 -14.40 5.66
C LEU A 277 -12.85 -15.77 5.24
N ALA A 278 -13.46 -16.31 4.18
CA ALA A 278 -13.17 -17.66 3.69
C ALA A 278 -12.03 -17.62 2.68
N LEU A 279 -11.08 -18.55 2.80
CA LEU A 279 -9.99 -18.72 1.82
C LEU A 279 -10.60 -19.06 0.45
N PRO A 280 -10.23 -18.32 -0.63
CA PRO A 280 -10.65 -18.63 -2.00
C PRO A 280 -9.68 -19.61 -2.68
N GLU A 281 -10.03 -20.03 -3.89
CA GLU A 281 -9.06 -20.53 -4.87
C GLU A 281 -8.17 -19.39 -5.38
N ALA A 282 -7.10 -19.73 -6.10
CA ALA A 282 -6.19 -18.74 -6.69
C ALA A 282 -6.87 -17.79 -7.69
N ASP A 283 -7.97 -18.22 -8.31
CA ASP A 283 -8.78 -17.41 -9.23
C ASP A 283 -9.87 -16.57 -8.52
N GLY A 284 -9.85 -16.51 -7.18
CA GLY A 284 -10.85 -15.82 -6.37
C GLY A 284 -12.17 -16.55 -6.20
N SER A 285 -12.38 -17.70 -6.83
CA SER A 285 -13.59 -18.51 -6.65
C SER A 285 -13.60 -19.18 -5.28
N LYS A 286 -14.77 -19.71 -4.89
CA LYS A 286 -14.87 -20.47 -3.64
C LYS A 286 -13.99 -21.71 -3.68
N LEU A 287 -13.33 -22.01 -2.56
CA LEU A 287 -12.49 -23.19 -2.40
C LEU A 287 -13.23 -24.45 -2.85
N ARG A 288 -12.59 -25.25 -3.72
CA ARG A 288 -13.20 -26.45 -4.32
C ARG A 288 -13.27 -27.57 -3.30
N LEU A 289 -14.45 -28.14 -3.17
CA LEU A 289 -14.67 -29.31 -2.34
C LEU A 289 -13.94 -30.53 -2.91
N ASP A 290 -13.58 -31.48 -2.03
CA ASP A 290 -12.97 -32.76 -2.38
C ASP A 290 -11.60 -32.68 -3.11
N THR A 291 -10.96 -31.51 -3.10
CA THR A 291 -9.69 -31.31 -3.81
C THR A 291 -8.50 -31.28 -2.86
N TRP A 292 -8.66 -30.61 -1.70
CA TRP A 292 -7.56 -30.31 -0.81
C TRP A 292 -7.43 -31.36 0.28
N HIS A 293 -6.43 -32.26 0.16
CA HIS A 293 -6.10 -33.29 1.14
C HIS A 293 -4.60 -33.37 1.36
N PRO A 294 -4.14 -33.75 2.58
CA PRO A 294 -2.73 -33.96 2.86
C PRO A 294 -2.17 -35.13 2.03
N ILE A 295 -0.92 -35.03 1.64
CA ILE A 295 -0.26 -36.02 0.79
C ILE A 295 0.99 -36.55 1.50
N MET A 296 1.18 -37.89 1.47
CA MET A 296 2.46 -38.53 1.79
C MET A 296 3.19 -38.87 0.50
N GLY A 297 4.49 -38.57 0.45
CA GLY A 297 5.32 -38.91 -0.69
C GLY A 297 5.60 -40.43 -0.76
N GLU A 298 6.05 -40.90 -1.91
CA GLU A 298 6.45 -42.31 -2.12
C GLU A 298 7.57 -42.77 -1.17
N ASP A 299 8.38 -41.85 -0.69
CA ASP A 299 9.44 -42.09 0.31
C ASP A 299 8.90 -42.12 1.76
N GLY A 300 7.59 -41.97 1.94
CA GLY A 300 6.94 -41.98 3.26
C GLY A 300 7.07 -40.67 4.03
N LYS A 301 7.56 -39.60 3.38
CA LYS A 301 7.63 -38.27 3.99
C LYS A 301 6.41 -37.44 3.63
N PRO A 302 5.94 -36.51 4.54
CA PRO A 302 4.89 -35.59 4.24
C PRO A 302 5.25 -34.65 3.07
N VAL A 303 4.31 -34.43 2.16
CA VAL A 303 4.46 -33.42 1.09
C VAL A 303 3.77 -32.15 1.54
N ARG A 304 4.49 -31.04 1.50
CA ARG A 304 3.94 -29.70 1.77
C ARG A 304 3.27 -29.18 0.51
N THR A 305 1.97 -28.85 0.59
CA THR A 305 1.15 -28.39 -0.53
C THR A 305 0.45 -27.08 -0.18
N LYS A 306 0.46 -26.11 -1.09
CA LYS A 306 -0.32 -24.87 -0.96
C LYS A 306 -1.82 -25.19 -1.09
N ILE A 307 -2.66 -24.52 -0.31
CA ILE A 307 -4.13 -24.62 -0.35
C ILE A 307 -4.70 -23.32 -0.90
N GLY A 308 -5.47 -23.40 -1.97
CA GLY A 308 -6.19 -22.27 -2.52
C GLY A 308 -5.31 -21.08 -2.92
N GLY A 309 -5.88 -19.90 -2.83
CA GLY A 309 -5.22 -18.60 -3.03
C GLY A 309 -4.60 -18.04 -1.75
N CYS A 310 -4.83 -16.77 -1.50
CA CYS A 310 -4.44 -16.08 -0.25
C CYS A 310 -5.62 -15.32 0.35
N LEU A 311 -5.50 -14.93 1.61
CA LEU A 311 -6.38 -13.97 2.26
C LEU A 311 -5.63 -12.66 2.50
N LEU A 312 -6.28 -11.54 2.14
CA LEU A 312 -5.83 -10.18 2.42
C LEU A 312 -6.73 -9.60 3.51
N ILE A 313 -6.21 -9.47 4.72
CA ILE A 313 -6.99 -9.20 5.93
C ILE A 313 -6.43 -8.05 6.76
N ALA A 314 -7.24 -7.51 7.66
CA ALA A 314 -6.81 -6.43 8.55
C ALA A 314 -5.63 -6.85 9.43
N PRO A 315 -4.56 -6.04 9.54
CA PRO A 315 -3.47 -6.29 10.49
C PRO A 315 -4.00 -6.47 11.92
N ASP A 316 -3.50 -7.49 12.66
CA ASP A 316 -3.93 -7.74 14.04
C ASP A 316 -2.84 -8.51 14.82
N LYS A 317 -3.02 -8.62 16.14
CA LYS A 317 -2.12 -9.38 17.02
C LYS A 317 -2.29 -10.89 16.87
N LYS A 318 -3.50 -11.33 16.57
CA LYS A 318 -3.85 -12.75 16.42
C LYS A 318 -5.15 -12.90 15.67
N TYR A 319 -5.32 -14.03 15.02
CA TYR A 319 -6.57 -14.38 14.36
C TYR A 319 -7.16 -15.67 14.93
N GLN A 320 -8.49 -15.76 14.89
CA GLN A 320 -9.21 -17.03 15.08
C GLN A 320 -9.39 -17.69 13.71
N LEU A 321 -9.00 -18.95 13.62
CA LEU A 321 -9.07 -19.78 12.42
C LEU A 321 -10.05 -20.91 12.64
N SER A 322 -10.96 -21.11 11.69
CA SER A 322 -11.80 -22.33 11.59
C SER A 322 -11.39 -23.12 10.36
N VAL A 323 -10.95 -24.36 10.55
CA VAL A 323 -10.66 -25.31 9.48
C VAL A 323 -11.75 -26.38 9.47
N HIS A 324 -12.58 -26.37 8.43
CA HIS A 324 -13.61 -27.37 8.23
C HIS A 324 -13.05 -28.52 7.43
N VAL A 325 -13.14 -29.70 7.99
CA VAL A 325 -12.62 -30.93 7.39
C VAL A 325 -13.69 -32.00 7.31
N LYS A 326 -13.52 -32.93 6.39
CA LYS A 326 -14.33 -34.13 6.29
C LYS A 326 -13.47 -35.36 6.06
N GLU A 327 -13.99 -36.49 6.44
CA GLU A 327 -13.43 -37.81 6.23
C GLU A 327 -14.49 -38.74 5.63
N ASN A 328 -14.20 -39.32 4.48
CA ASN A 328 -15.02 -40.34 3.86
C ASN A 328 -14.68 -41.70 4.46
N LYS A 329 -15.63 -42.34 5.14
CA LYS A 329 -15.45 -43.64 5.76
C LYS A 329 -15.67 -44.76 4.74
N PRO A 330 -15.05 -45.96 4.95
CA PRO A 330 -15.22 -47.12 4.08
C PRO A 330 -16.69 -47.64 3.97
N ASP A 331 -17.53 -47.33 4.97
CA ASP A 331 -18.94 -47.67 4.98
C ASP A 331 -19.84 -46.71 4.21
N GLY A 332 -19.24 -45.67 3.56
CA GLY A 332 -19.91 -44.66 2.82
C GLY A 332 -20.43 -43.49 3.68
N SER A 333 -20.25 -43.51 4.99
CA SER A 333 -20.56 -42.37 5.85
C SER A 333 -19.50 -41.29 5.72
N VAL A 334 -19.90 -40.02 5.97
CA VAL A 334 -19.02 -38.85 5.93
C VAL A 334 -19.02 -38.21 7.32
N LEU A 335 -17.87 -38.18 7.95
CA LEU A 335 -17.65 -37.38 9.14
C LEU A 335 -17.24 -35.96 8.74
N ARG A 336 -17.76 -34.96 9.47
CA ARG A 336 -17.37 -33.56 9.35
C ARG A 336 -16.99 -33.00 10.70
N TYR A 337 -15.96 -32.19 10.72
CA TYR A 337 -15.45 -31.57 11.93
C TYR A 337 -14.97 -30.14 11.68
N GLU A 338 -15.12 -29.28 12.68
CA GLU A 338 -14.58 -27.92 12.67
C GLU A 338 -13.46 -27.85 13.70
N ASN A 339 -12.23 -27.64 13.24
CA ASN A 339 -11.09 -27.34 14.09
C ASN A 339 -11.01 -25.82 14.30
N ARG A 340 -11.11 -25.38 15.54
CA ARG A 340 -10.96 -23.96 15.92
C ARG A 340 -9.59 -23.75 16.51
N LEU A 341 -8.82 -22.89 15.85
CA LEU A 341 -7.42 -22.69 16.10
C LEU A 341 -7.13 -21.21 16.27
N SER A 342 -6.01 -20.86 16.88
CA SER A 342 -5.56 -19.47 17.04
C SER A 342 -4.25 -19.26 16.33
N LEU A 343 -4.19 -18.32 15.40
CA LEU A 343 -2.97 -17.89 14.73
C LEU A 343 -2.29 -16.81 15.55
N SER A 344 -1.00 -16.98 15.79
CA SER A 344 -0.14 -15.96 16.41
C SER A 344 1.07 -15.71 15.52
N SER A 345 1.38 -14.46 15.26
CA SER A 345 2.59 -14.10 14.51
C SER A 345 3.84 -14.41 15.31
N PRO A 346 4.91 -14.91 14.68
CA PRO A 346 6.23 -15.05 15.32
C PRO A 346 6.75 -13.72 15.90
N GLU A 347 6.37 -12.61 15.31
CA GLU A 347 6.77 -11.26 15.74
C GLU A 347 5.78 -10.63 16.74
N GLY A 348 4.73 -11.35 17.14
CA GLY A 348 3.69 -10.88 18.07
C GLY A 348 2.63 -9.97 17.45
N TYR A 349 2.73 -9.66 16.15
CA TYR A 349 1.78 -8.86 15.39
C TYR A 349 1.83 -9.24 13.91
N PHE A 350 0.68 -9.37 13.27
CA PHE A 350 0.55 -9.52 11.82
C PHE A 350 0.50 -8.13 11.20
N GLY A 351 1.62 -7.67 10.65
CA GLY A 351 1.78 -6.30 10.13
C GLY A 351 1.17 -6.09 8.75
N GLU A 352 0.85 -4.83 8.45
CA GLU A 352 0.49 -4.41 7.10
C GLU A 352 1.67 -4.63 6.14
N GLY A 353 1.39 -4.99 4.88
CA GLY A 353 2.40 -5.25 3.85
C GLY A 353 3.26 -6.48 4.12
N ASN A 354 2.92 -7.31 5.10
CA ASN A 354 3.64 -8.54 5.39
C ASN A 354 2.86 -9.76 4.90
N GLN A 355 3.60 -10.76 4.43
CA GLN A 355 3.08 -12.08 4.04
C GLN A 355 3.42 -13.11 5.10
N TYR A 356 2.45 -13.93 5.47
CA TYR A 356 2.62 -15.04 6.41
C TYR A 356 2.16 -16.35 5.76
N ALA A 357 3.00 -17.39 5.85
CA ALA A 357 2.60 -18.74 5.50
C ALA A 357 2.11 -19.46 6.75
N VAL A 358 0.88 -19.96 6.71
CA VAL A 358 0.27 -20.79 7.76
C VAL A 358 0.31 -22.24 7.33
N HIS A 359 1.16 -23.01 7.99
CA HIS A 359 1.30 -24.43 7.72
C HIS A 359 0.41 -25.26 8.65
N LEU A 360 -0.46 -26.08 8.05
CA LEU A 360 -1.37 -27.00 8.74
C LEU A 360 -0.83 -28.42 8.63
N THR A 361 -0.43 -29.03 9.76
CA THR A 361 -0.09 -30.46 9.82
C THR A 361 -1.33 -31.22 10.28
N VAL A 362 -1.89 -32.04 9.41
CA VAL A 362 -3.13 -32.79 9.68
C VAL A 362 -2.77 -34.19 10.19
N TYR A 363 -3.04 -34.46 11.46
CA TYR A 363 -2.85 -35.80 12.07
C TYR A 363 -4.14 -36.61 12.04
N GLY A 364 -5.28 -35.94 12.17
CA GLY A 364 -6.58 -36.56 12.20
C GLY A 364 -7.70 -35.53 12.00
N ILE A 365 -8.95 -36.01 11.89
CA ILE A 365 -10.10 -35.12 11.65
C ILE A 365 -10.30 -34.05 12.74
N ALA A 366 -9.90 -34.36 13.97
CA ALA A 366 -9.97 -33.45 15.13
C ALA A 366 -8.58 -33.01 15.62
N GLU A 367 -7.52 -33.27 14.86
CA GLU A 367 -6.14 -32.99 15.29
C GLU A 367 -5.35 -32.34 14.14
N ILE A 368 -5.23 -31.01 14.21
CA ILE A 368 -4.46 -30.20 13.28
C ILE A 368 -3.49 -29.33 14.08
N ALA A 369 -2.19 -29.45 13.81
CA ALA A 369 -1.18 -28.55 14.33
C ALA A 369 -0.94 -27.39 13.36
N ILE A 370 -0.52 -26.23 13.88
CA ILE A 370 -0.28 -25.02 13.10
C ILE A 370 1.15 -24.54 13.35
N ASN A 371 1.80 -24.11 12.30
CA ASN A 371 3.00 -23.28 12.34
C ASN A 371 2.77 -22.01 11.48
N VAL A 372 3.30 -20.87 11.92
CA VAL A 372 3.19 -19.59 11.21
C VAL A 372 4.59 -19.06 10.93
N GLU A 373 4.89 -18.78 9.67
CA GLU A 373 6.17 -18.26 9.21
C GLU A 373 5.97 -16.90 8.54
N LEU A 374 6.80 -15.93 8.89
CA LEU A 374 6.89 -14.66 8.16
C LEU A 374 7.65 -14.91 6.85
N LYS A 375 7.08 -14.54 5.73
CA LYS A 375 7.69 -14.60 4.40
C LYS A 375 7.91 -13.19 3.87
N LYS A 376 8.79 -13.04 2.90
CA LYS A 376 8.76 -11.85 2.05
C LYS A 376 7.49 -11.93 1.20
N TRP A 377 6.84 -10.79 0.99
CA TRP A 377 5.74 -10.72 0.02
C TRP A 377 6.35 -10.79 -1.38
N GLN A 378 6.48 -12.01 -1.90
CA GLN A 378 7.09 -12.32 -3.20
C GLN A 378 6.22 -13.32 -3.95
N GLU A 379 6.33 -13.33 -5.29
CA GLU A 379 5.72 -14.33 -6.15
C GLU A 379 5.90 -15.76 -5.65
N GLY A 380 4.89 -16.60 -5.96
CA GLY A 380 4.90 -18.03 -5.69
C GLY A 380 6.06 -18.76 -6.35
N GLY A 381 7.29 -18.49 -5.89
CA GLY A 381 8.46 -19.28 -6.21
C GLY A 381 8.30 -20.69 -5.64
N ASN A 382 8.75 -21.70 -6.37
CA ASN A 382 8.85 -23.05 -5.89
C ASN A 382 9.58 -23.08 -4.54
N PHE A 383 8.86 -23.35 -3.47
CA PHE A 383 9.42 -23.49 -2.14
C PHE A 383 10.37 -24.69 -2.14
N THR A 384 11.67 -24.44 -2.11
CA THR A 384 12.66 -25.47 -1.78
C THR A 384 12.70 -25.59 -0.26
N TYR A 385 12.32 -26.74 0.24
CA TYR A 385 12.40 -27.10 1.65
C TYR A 385 13.87 -27.18 2.07
N ASP A 386 14.27 -26.41 3.06
CA ASP A 386 15.59 -26.54 3.71
C ASP A 386 15.39 -27.36 4.99
N GLU A 387 16.01 -28.53 5.08
CA GLU A 387 15.81 -29.52 6.15
C GLU A 387 16.34 -29.08 7.54
N GLU A 388 16.94 -27.92 7.69
CA GLU A 388 17.61 -27.48 8.93
C GLU A 388 16.77 -26.71 9.94
N ASP A 389 15.55 -26.28 9.60
CA ASP A 389 14.69 -25.57 10.57
C ASP A 389 13.92 -26.53 11.48
N GLN A 390 14.55 -26.88 12.60
CA GLN A 390 13.90 -27.62 13.69
C GLN A 390 12.86 -26.73 14.39
N THR A 391 11.61 -26.95 14.06
CA THR A 391 10.45 -26.29 14.62
C THR A 391 10.26 -26.61 16.11
N HIS A 392 10.06 -25.56 16.91
CA HIS A 392 9.48 -25.68 18.25
C HIS A 392 7.98 -25.95 18.13
N ILE A 393 7.57 -27.19 18.36
CA ILE A 393 6.17 -27.58 18.49
C ILE A 393 5.66 -27.03 19.82
N ILE A 394 4.75 -26.06 19.76
CA ILE A 394 3.95 -25.64 20.91
C ILE A 394 2.68 -26.49 20.91
N LYS A 395 2.57 -27.37 21.92
CA LYS A 395 1.37 -28.18 22.18
C LYS A 395 0.25 -27.34 22.77
#